data_4e246810fa8ef19e79202b9c56a2dd97
#
_entry.id   4e246810fa8ef19e79202b9c56a2dd97
#
_cell.length_a   1.000
_cell.length_b   1.000
_cell.length_c   1.000
_cell.angle_alpha   90.00
_cell.angle_beta   90.00
_cell.angle_gamma   90.00
#
_symmetry.space_group_name_H-M   'P 1'
#
loop_
_entity.id
_entity.type
_entity.pdbx_description
1 polymer ?
#
loop_
_entity_poly.entity_id
_entity_poly.type
_entity_poly.pdbx_seq_one_letter_code
_entity_poly.pdbx_strand_id
1 'polypeptide(L)'
;MSAARDFLRAELEREYSAWFGLPPRSFLDGVVEAWMADDTNSKHRFDTIEAALPSAKRILDMASGCGSAVFYGLLHGYDMVGIDPEGWKHTFNGMKAKERGYPAEWMSRFHDGVGEALPFPDDDFDCVTSYQTIEHVQDVDRVLAELVRVTRAGGGIHLRCPDYRGTFEGHYRLPWLPLFPRPFARAYLRALGKPTAGLDTIQYITKGRVVRILRALSSRRPGLRLRIVDLDREAFAAGRERLPGEFSWWKAKRYARGLFREETSVNLFVYVEAKGTKGRP
;
A
#
# COMPACT_ATOMS: atom_id res chain seq x y z
N MET A 1 -13.85 21.36 17.71
CA MET A 1 -13.51 20.89 16.34
C MET A 1 -12.08 20.39 16.37
N SER A 2 -11.74 19.32 15.64
CA SER A 2 -10.39 18.75 15.62
C SER A 2 -9.55 19.50 14.59
N ALA A 3 -8.50 20.19 15.02
CA ALA A 3 -7.60 20.92 14.15
C ALA A 3 -6.86 19.99 13.17
N ALA A 4 -6.49 18.77 13.62
CA ALA A 4 -5.89 17.77 12.77
C ALA A 4 -6.84 17.31 11.65
N ARG A 5 -8.13 17.12 11.96
CA ARG A 5 -9.16 16.75 10.99
C ARG A 5 -9.36 17.84 9.93
N ASP A 6 -9.45 19.09 10.36
CA ASP A 6 -9.66 20.22 9.45
C ASP A 6 -8.43 20.41 8.54
N PHE A 7 -7.23 20.29 9.09
CA PHE A 7 -5.98 20.30 8.33
C PHE A 7 -5.94 19.17 7.29
N LEU A 8 -6.20 17.92 7.72
CA LEU A 8 -6.22 16.75 6.84
C LEU A 8 -7.18 16.94 5.67
N ARG A 9 -8.40 17.43 5.96
CA ARG A 9 -9.40 17.70 4.93
C ARG A 9 -8.89 18.70 3.89
N ALA A 10 -8.34 19.83 4.34
CA ALA A 10 -7.83 20.87 3.47
C ALA A 10 -6.71 20.35 2.55
N GLU A 11 -5.78 19.56 3.09
CA GLU A 11 -4.68 18.98 2.30
C GLU A 11 -5.20 17.95 1.28
N LEU A 12 -6.14 17.09 1.65
CA LEU A 12 -6.77 16.14 0.73
C LEU A 12 -7.54 16.85 -0.40
N GLU A 13 -8.31 17.89 -0.08
CA GLU A 13 -9.00 18.68 -1.08
C GLU A 13 -8.03 19.34 -2.07
N ARG A 14 -6.90 19.84 -1.57
CA ARG A 14 -5.85 20.42 -2.39
C ARG A 14 -5.23 19.38 -3.33
N GLU A 15 -4.87 18.21 -2.81
CA GLU A 15 -4.26 17.12 -3.61
C GLU A 15 -5.22 16.58 -4.66
N TYR A 16 -6.45 16.24 -4.25
CA TYR A 16 -7.44 15.75 -5.21
C TYR A 16 -7.72 16.77 -6.31
N SER A 17 -7.86 18.05 -5.95
CA SER A 17 -8.08 19.11 -6.95
C SER A 17 -6.93 19.22 -7.95
N ALA A 18 -5.69 19.12 -7.48
CA ALA A 18 -4.51 19.25 -8.33
C ALA A 18 -4.33 18.06 -9.29
N TRP A 19 -4.56 16.83 -8.81
CA TRP A 19 -4.14 15.64 -9.51
C TRP A 19 -5.29 14.84 -10.17
N PHE A 20 -6.41 14.65 -9.48
CA PHE A 20 -7.44 13.69 -9.86
C PHE A 20 -8.83 14.29 -10.05
N GLY A 21 -9.03 15.52 -9.59
CA GLY A 21 -10.33 16.18 -9.47
C GLY A 21 -11.05 15.77 -8.19
N LEU A 22 -11.75 16.75 -7.58
CA LEU A 22 -12.44 16.55 -6.31
C LEU A 22 -13.41 15.36 -6.38
N PRO A 23 -13.30 14.41 -5.45
CA PRO A 23 -14.26 13.32 -5.34
C PRO A 23 -15.55 13.80 -4.66
N PRO A 24 -16.63 12.98 -4.67
CA PRO A 24 -17.81 13.27 -3.87
C PRO A 24 -17.46 13.50 -2.39
N ARG A 25 -18.14 14.47 -1.75
CA ARG A 25 -17.87 14.85 -0.35
C ARG A 25 -17.94 13.66 0.61
N SER A 26 -18.92 12.77 0.43
CA SER A 26 -19.07 11.56 1.26
C SER A 26 -17.87 10.61 1.18
N PHE A 27 -17.19 10.56 0.03
CA PHE A 27 -15.96 9.78 -0.11
C PHE A 27 -14.81 10.45 0.65
N LEU A 28 -14.65 11.76 0.48
CA LEU A 28 -13.61 12.51 1.17
C LEU A 28 -13.80 12.44 2.69
N ASP A 29 -15.05 12.54 3.17
CA ASP A 29 -15.39 12.34 4.57
C ASP A 29 -14.94 10.95 5.06
N GLY A 30 -15.20 9.91 4.28
CA GLY A 30 -14.77 8.55 4.60
C GLY A 30 -13.25 8.40 4.65
N VAL A 31 -12.50 9.04 3.76
CA VAL A 31 -11.03 9.05 3.78
C VAL A 31 -10.51 9.77 5.02
N VAL A 32 -11.08 10.93 5.35
CA VAL A 32 -10.72 11.69 6.56
C VAL A 32 -10.95 10.86 7.81
N GLU A 33 -12.12 10.20 7.94
CA GLU A 33 -12.40 9.33 9.08
C GLU A 33 -11.41 8.15 9.17
N ALA A 34 -11.14 7.48 8.05
CA ALA A 34 -10.22 6.35 8.00
C ALA A 34 -8.78 6.74 8.36
N TRP A 35 -8.34 7.95 8.01
CA TRP A 35 -6.98 8.42 8.31
C TRP A 35 -6.87 9.05 9.70
N MET A 36 -7.97 9.55 10.24
CA MET A 36 -8.04 9.93 11.65
C MET A 36 -8.04 8.70 12.57
N ALA A 37 -8.63 7.57 12.14
CA ALA A 37 -8.60 6.32 12.88
C ALA A 37 -7.29 5.56 12.61
N ASP A 38 -6.75 4.86 13.63
CA ASP A 38 -5.53 4.07 13.47
C ASP A 38 -5.82 2.61 13.13
N ASP A 39 -6.99 2.09 13.50
CA ASP A 39 -7.38 0.68 13.37
C ASP A 39 -8.03 0.32 12.04
N THR A 40 -8.80 1.23 11.42
CA THR A 40 -9.68 0.95 10.28
C THR A 40 -9.00 0.21 9.12
N ASN A 41 -7.77 0.62 8.77
CA ASN A 41 -7.00 -0.01 7.68
C ASN A 41 -5.78 -0.80 8.18
N SER A 42 -5.42 -0.64 9.46
CA SER A 42 -4.19 -1.19 10.02
C SER A 42 -4.38 -2.59 10.56
N LYS A 43 -5.50 -2.88 11.23
CA LYS A 43 -5.74 -4.19 11.83
C LYS A 43 -5.52 -5.34 10.85
N HIS A 44 -6.16 -5.32 9.69
CA HIS A 44 -6.00 -6.38 8.70
C HIS A 44 -4.56 -6.55 8.20
N ARG A 45 -3.81 -5.43 8.09
CA ARG A 45 -2.39 -5.45 7.73
C ARG A 45 -1.58 -6.21 8.79
N PHE A 46 -1.83 -5.93 10.08
CA PHE A 46 -1.15 -6.60 11.20
C PHE A 46 -1.59 -8.05 11.37
N ASP A 47 -2.88 -8.38 11.21
CA ASP A 47 -3.36 -9.78 11.17
C ASP A 47 -2.59 -10.60 10.10
N THR A 48 -2.30 -9.99 8.94
CA THR A 48 -1.52 -10.65 7.89
C THR A 48 -0.05 -10.82 8.29
N ILE A 49 0.56 -9.80 8.90
CA ILE A 49 1.95 -9.87 9.37
C ILE A 49 2.09 -10.94 10.46
N GLU A 50 1.20 -10.94 11.44
CA GLU A 50 1.21 -11.93 12.53
C GLU A 50 1.03 -13.35 12.03
N ALA A 51 0.15 -13.57 11.05
CA ALA A 51 -0.04 -14.88 10.44
C ALA A 51 1.20 -15.35 9.66
N ALA A 52 1.92 -14.43 9.00
CA ALA A 52 3.09 -14.74 8.20
C ALA A 52 4.38 -14.80 9.01
N LEU A 53 4.53 -13.91 10.00
CA LEU A 53 5.73 -13.72 10.82
C LEU A 53 5.33 -13.47 12.30
N PRO A 54 4.95 -14.52 13.06
CA PRO A 54 4.45 -14.35 14.43
C PRO A 54 5.46 -13.71 15.41
N SER A 55 6.74 -13.75 15.08
CA SER A 55 7.82 -13.17 15.90
C SER A 55 8.28 -11.79 15.45
N ALA A 56 7.66 -11.20 14.43
CA ALA A 56 8.04 -9.87 13.95
C ALA A 56 7.77 -8.82 15.03
N LYS A 57 8.75 -7.94 15.26
CA LYS A 57 8.66 -6.84 16.21
C LYS A 57 9.00 -5.50 15.58
N ARG A 58 10.13 -5.43 14.86
CA ARG A 58 10.61 -4.22 14.21
C ARG A 58 10.09 -4.13 12.77
N ILE A 59 9.22 -3.16 12.51
CA ILE A 59 8.47 -3.07 11.26
C ILE A 59 8.64 -1.68 10.64
N LEU A 60 8.96 -1.66 9.34
CA LEU A 60 8.97 -0.44 8.52
C LEU A 60 7.66 -0.32 7.73
N ASP A 61 7.00 0.83 7.80
CA ASP A 61 5.93 1.21 6.88
C ASP A 61 6.49 2.20 5.84
N MET A 62 6.79 1.72 4.64
CA MET A 62 7.30 2.51 3.54
C MET A 62 6.16 3.23 2.84
N ALA A 63 6.26 4.57 2.78
CA ALA A 63 5.21 5.54 2.50
C ALA A 63 4.10 5.46 3.56
N SER A 64 4.47 5.77 4.78
CA SER A 64 3.63 5.66 5.97
C SER A 64 2.45 6.65 5.98
N GLY A 65 2.46 7.63 5.10
CA GLY A 65 1.38 8.58 4.92
C GLY A 65 0.96 9.27 6.22
N CYS A 66 -0.32 9.23 6.50
CA CYS A 66 -0.92 9.79 7.73
C CYS A 66 -0.76 8.91 8.96
N GLY A 67 0.25 8.05 8.98
CA GLY A 67 0.77 7.37 10.15
C GLY A 67 -0.11 6.30 10.80
N SER A 68 -1.27 5.96 10.22
CA SER A 68 -2.23 5.05 10.87
C SER A 68 -1.60 3.70 11.24
N ALA A 69 -0.83 3.08 10.33
CA ALA A 69 -0.18 1.81 10.63
C ALA A 69 0.94 1.95 11.67
N VAL A 70 1.68 3.06 11.64
CA VAL A 70 2.75 3.33 12.61
C VAL A 70 2.16 3.49 14.01
N PHE A 71 1.15 4.36 14.17
CA PHE A 71 0.49 4.55 15.46
C PHE A 71 -0.19 3.27 15.96
N TYR A 72 -0.90 2.56 15.07
CA TYR A 72 -1.52 1.29 15.42
C TYR A 72 -0.49 0.30 15.96
N GLY A 73 0.62 0.11 15.25
CA GLY A 73 1.66 -0.82 15.69
C GLY A 73 2.31 -0.41 17.01
N LEU A 74 2.62 0.88 17.21
CA LEU A 74 3.15 1.40 18.49
C LEU A 74 2.18 1.16 19.66
N LEU A 75 0.87 1.36 19.45
CA LEU A 75 -0.18 1.07 20.42
C LEU A 75 -0.24 -0.42 20.79
N HIS A 76 0.15 -1.32 19.88
CA HIS A 76 0.13 -2.77 20.08
C HIS A 76 1.52 -3.35 20.42
N GLY A 77 2.49 -2.50 20.78
CA GLY A 77 3.80 -2.93 21.26
C GLY A 77 4.79 -3.37 20.20
N TYR A 78 4.57 -2.99 18.92
CA TYR A 78 5.57 -3.15 17.87
C TYR A 78 6.59 -2.00 17.88
N ASP A 79 7.81 -2.28 17.44
CA ASP A 79 8.83 -1.24 17.16
C ASP A 79 8.61 -0.75 15.72
N MET A 80 7.71 0.22 15.56
CA MET A 80 7.35 0.77 14.28
C MET A 80 8.24 1.91 13.84
N VAL A 81 8.52 1.95 12.53
CA VAL A 81 9.17 3.07 11.84
C VAL A 81 8.36 3.39 10.58
N GLY A 82 8.10 4.66 10.34
CA GLY A 82 7.46 5.16 9.12
C GLY A 82 8.41 6.04 8.32
N ILE A 83 8.32 5.98 6.99
CA ILE A 83 9.02 6.90 6.10
C ILE A 83 8.07 7.41 5.02
N ASP A 84 8.06 8.73 4.78
CA ASP A 84 7.23 9.36 3.75
C ASP A 84 7.88 10.69 3.33
N PRO A 85 7.94 11.04 2.02
CA PRO A 85 8.56 12.28 1.55
C PRO A 85 7.69 13.52 1.70
N GLU A 86 6.42 13.39 2.08
CA GLU A 86 5.49 14.51 2.07
C GLU A 86 5.38 15.21 3.43
N GLY A 87 6.02 16.37 3.56
CA GLY A 87 6.11 17.12 4.82
C GLY A 87 4.76 17.46 5.47
N TRP A 88 3.68 17.65 4.68
CA TRP A 88 2.36 17.90 5.25
C TRP A 88 1.81 16.70 6.05
N LYS A 89 2.17 15.47 5.63
CA LYS A 89 1.79 14.24 6.35
C LYS A 89 2.50 14.16 7.70
N HIS A 90 3.77 14.55 7.76
CA HIS A 90 4.49 14.67 9.04
C HIS A 90 3.85 15.72 9.97
N THR A 91 3.45 16.87 9.42
CA THR A 91 2.71 17.90 10.16
C THR A 91 1.39 17.34 10.71
N PHE A 92 0.61 16.66 9.85
CA PHE A 92 -0.62 16.01 10.27
C PHE A 92 -0.40 14.96 11.36
N ASN A 93 0.63 14.12 11.22
CA ASN A 93 0.96 13.09 12.23
C ASN A 93 1.26 13.72 13.59
N GLY A 94 1.98 14.85 13.62
CA GLY A 94 2.22 15.61 14.86
C GLY A 94 0.95 16.18 15.49
N MET A 95 0.04 16.74 14.66
CA MET A 95 -1.25 17.25 15.14
C MET A 95 -2.13 16.11 15.68
N LYS A 96 -2.22 14.98 14.95
CA LYS A 96 -2.97 13.79 15.36
C LYS A 96 -2.43 13.21 16.65
N ALA A 97 -1.11 13.06 16.76
CA ALA A 97 -0.47 12.54 17.98
C ALA A 97 -0.80 13.41 19.19
N LYS A 98 -0.71 14.73 19.06
CA LYS A 98 -1.06 15.68 20.13
C LYS A 98 -2.53 15.57 20.54
N GLU A 99 -3.45 15.53 19.58
CA GLU A 99 -4.89 15.42 19.87
C GLU A 99 -5.27 14.08 20.51
N ARG A 100 -4.56 12.99 20.17
CA ARG A 100 -4.78 11.66 20.72
C ARG A 100 -4.06 11.43 22.04
N GLY A 101 -3.21 12.36 22.48
CA GLY A 101 -2.41 12.21 23.67
C GLY A 101 -1.33 11.12 23.56
N TYR A 102 -0.84 10.87 22.33
CA TYR A 102 0.23 9.92 22.10
C TYR A 102 1.56 10.45 22.63
N PRO A 103 2.49 9.56 23.08
CA PRO A 103 3.80 9.96 23.54
C PRO A 103 4.53 10.81 22.51
N ALA A 104 5.11 11.95 22.93
CA ALA A 104 5.78 12.88 22.02
C ALA A 104 6.99 12.23 21.31
N GLU A 105 7.65 11.29 21.97
CA GLU A 105 8.78 10.52 21.40
C GLU A 105 8.39 9.65 20.22
N TRP A 106 7.10 9.33 20.02
CA TRP A 106 6.66 8.58 18.85
C TRP A 106 6.86 9.34 17.55
N MET A 107 6.95 10.67 17.62
CA MET A 107 7.22 11.47 16.42
C MET A 107 8.62 11.22 15.84
N SER A 108 9.58 10.77 16.65
CA SER A 108 10.90 10.35 16.18
C SER A 108 10.89 9.06 15.32
N ARG A 109 9.75 8.36 15.28
CA ARG A 109 9.57 7.16 14.46
C ARG A 109 9.20 7.48 13.01
N PHE A 110 8.89 8.74 12.70
CA PHE A 110 8.57 9.19 11.35
C PHE A 110 9.78 9.86 10.72
N HIS A 111 10.20 9.35 9.58
CA HIS A 111 11.35 9.82 8.82
C HIS A 111 10.90 10.45 7.52
N ASP A 112 11.62 11.47 7.07
CA ASP A 112 11.50 12.03 5.72
C ASP A 112 12.38 11.24 4.76
N GLY A 113 11.84 10.85 3.60
CA GLY A 113 12.60 10.14 2.58
C GLY A 113 11.76 9.33 1.61
N VAL A 114 12.42 8.82 0.59
CA VAL A 114 11.82 8.08 -0.53
C VAL A 114 12.20 6.61 -0.50
N GLY A 115 11.32 5.77 -1.07
CA GLY A 115 11.53 4.32 -1.11
C GLY A 115 12.73 3.88 -1.96
N GLU A 116 13.20 4.72 -2.89
CA GLU A 116 14.36 4.46 -3.74
C GLU A 116 15.71 4.55 -3.03
N ALA A 117 15.75 5.13 -1.82
CA ALA A 117 16.98 5.32 -1.03
C ALA A 117 16.62 5.36 0.46
N LEU A 118 16.33 4.18 1.03
CA LEU A 118 15.94 4.08 2.43
C LEU A 118 17.15 4.36 3.34
N PRO A 119 17.05 5.32 4.30
CA PRO A 119 18.15 5.71 5.18
C PRO A 119 18.37 4.71 6.34
N PHE A 120 18.13 3.44 6.10
CA PHE A 120 18.25 2.37 7.10
C PHE A 120 19.33 1.36 6.70
N PRO A 121 19.97 0.72 7.68
CA PRO A 121 20.95 -0.35 7.42
C PRO A 121 20.35 -1.53 6.67
N ASP A 122 21.22 -2.38 6.10
CA ASP A 122 20.84 -3.70 5.62
C ASP A 122 20.35 -4.56 6.79
N ASP A 123 19.36 -5.42 6.53
CA ASP A 123 18.84 -6.41 7.49
C ASP A 123 18.28 -5.79 8.81
N ASP A 124 17.76 -4.57 8.78
CA ASP A 124 17.30 -3.82 9.97
C ASP A 124 15.89 -4.22 10.44
N PHE A 125 15.01 -4.64 9.53
CA PHE A 125 13.60 -4.87 9.85
C PHE A 125 13.18 -6.33 9.77
N ASP A 126 12.31 -6.76 10.71
CA ASP A 126 11.65 -8.05 10.65
C ASP A 126 10.62 -8.12 9.52
N CYS A 127 9.91 -7.02 9.34
CA CYS A 127 8.92 -6.89 8.29
C CYS A 127 8.96 -5.47 7.69
N VAL A 128 8.74 -5.38 6.38
CA VAL A 128 8.51 -4.12 5.68
C VAL A 128 7.13 -4.15 5.06
N THR A 129 6.37 -3.07 5.20
CA THR A 129 5.07 -2.93 4.54
C THR A 129 5.11 -1.78 3.53
N SER A 130 4.40 -1.95 2.41
CA SER A 130 4.16 -0.90 1.42
C SER A 130 2.76 -1.06 0.85
N TYR A 131 1.93 -0.05 1.10
CA TYR A 131 0.51 -0.07 0.73
C TYR A 131 0.17 1.14 -0.11
N GLN A 132 -0.42 0.90 -1.31
CA GLN A 132 -0.87 1.96 -2.24
C GLN A 132 0.23 2.97 -2.55
N THR A 133 1.42 2.47 -2.89
CA THR A 133 2.61 3.32 -3.05
C THR A 133 3.44 2.98 -4.26
N ILE A 134 3.61 1.67 -4.57
CA ILE A 134 4.51 1.22 -5.65
C ILE A 134 4.11 1.82 -7.01
N GLU A 135 2.86 2.17 -7.19
CA GLU A 135 2.36 2.87 -8.38
C GLU A 135 2.80 4.34 -8.47
N HIS A 136 3.24 4.95 -7.36
CA HIS A 136 3.64 6.36 -7.30
C HIS A 136 5.15 6.59 -7.28
N VAL A 137 5.96 5.54 -7.08
CA VAL A 137 7.41 5.66 -7.02
C VAL A 137 8.01 5.91 -8.41
N GLN A 138 9.19 6.53 -8.47
CA GLN A 138 9.84 6.83 -9.74
C GLN A 138 10.53 5.58 -10.31
N ASP A 139 11.20 4.80 -9.48
CA ASP A 139 11.93 3.58 -9.85
C ASP A 139 11.49 2.38 -9.01
N VAL A 140 10.56 1.60 -9.57
CA VAL A 140 10.01 0.39 -8.91
C VAL A 140 11.08 -0.65 -8.64
N ASP A 141 12.04 -0.83 -9.56
CA ASP A 141 13.11 -1.82 -9.42
C ASP A 141 14.01 -1.46 -8.22
N ARG A 142 14.33 -0.17 -8.09
CA ARG A 142 15.15 0.33 -7.00
C ARG A 142 14.42 0.25 -5.66
N VAL A 143 13.15 0.65 -5.62
CA VAL A 143 12.34 0.51 -4.40
C VAL A 143 12.28 -0.94 -3.93
N LEU A 144 11.93 -1.89 -4.82
CA LEU A 144 11.88 -3.30 -4.44
C LEU A 144 13.23 -3.85 -3.99
N ALA A 145 14.34 -3.34 -4.57
CA ALA A 145 15.69 -3.69 -4.12
C ALA A 145 15.99 -3.17 -2.70
N GLU A 146 15.57 -1.94 -2.40
CA GLU A 146 15.72 -1.33 -1.07
C GLU A 146 14.87 -2.05 -0.02
N LEU A 147 13.59 -2.38 -0.33
CA LEU A 147 12.75 -3.14 0.60
C LEU A 147 13.39 -4.49 0.96
N VAL A 148 13.95 -5.19 -0.05
CA VAL A 148 14.68 -6.46 0.18
C VAL A 148 15.96 -6.21 0.97
N ARG A 149 16.69 -5.13 0.73
CA ARG A 149 17.94 -4.81 1.41
C ARG A 149 17.75 -4.59 2.91
N VAL A 150 16.73 -3.81 3.28
CA VAL A 150 16.50 -3.48 4.69
C VAL A 150 15.75 -4.57 5.46
N THR A 151 15.18 -5.56 4.76
CA THR A 151 14.50 -6.71 5.40
C THR A 151 15.52 -7.77 5.76
N ARG A 152 15.58 -8.18 7.03
CA ARG A 152 16.51 -9.22 7.50
C ARG A 152 16.21 -10.60 6.93
N ALA A 153 17.20 -11.46 6.90
CA ALA A 153 17.00 -12.86 6.63
C ALA A 153 16.04 -13.50 7.67
N GLY A 154 15.06 -14.24 7.19
CA GLY A 154 13.96 -14.77 8.00
C GLY A 154 12.79 -13.80 8.17
N GLY A 155 12.91 -12.57 7.68
CA GLY A 155 11.86 -11.55 7.64
C GLY A 155 10.98 -11.62 6.40
N GLY A 156 10.15 -10.58 6.20
CA GLY A 156 9.24 -10.53 5.06
C GLY A 156 8.80 -9.13 4.66
N ILE A 157 8.24 -9.04 3.47
CA ILE A 157 7.74 -7.80 2.88
C ILE A 157 6.29 -8.01 2.49
N HIS A 158 5.39 -7.16 2.99
CA HIS A 158 3.98 -7.15 2.60
C HIS A 158 3.72 -6.00 1.62
N LEU A 159 3.46 -6.34 0.36
CA LEU A 159 3.20 -5.40 -0.73
C LEU A 159 1.74 -5.42 -1.12
N ARG A 160 1.09 -4.24 -1.14
CA ARG A 160 -0.26 -4.08 -1.69
C ARG A 160 -0.36 -2.79 -2.49
N CYS A 161 -0.76 -2.91 -3.76
CA CYS A 161 -1.01 -1.77 -4.65
C CYS A 161 -2.03 -2.16 -5.73
N PRO A 162 -2.58 -1.21 -6.51
CA PRO A 162 -3.44 -1.53 -7.64
C PRO A 162 -2.73 -2.40 -8.68
N ASP A 163 -3.45 -3.36 -9.27
CA ASP A 163 -3.01 -4.06 -10.50
C ASP A 163 -3.71 -3.42 -11.69
N TYR A 164 -2.96 -2.69 -12.52
CA TYR A 164 -3.51 -1.94 -13.66
C TYR A 164 -4.03 -2.81 -14.82
N ARG A 165 -4.16 -4.12 -14.62
CA ARG A 165 -4.98 -5.00 -15.45
C ARG A 165 -6.44 -4.99 -15.04
N GLY A 166 -6.78 -4.31 -13.94
CA GLY A 166 -8.14 -4.12 -13.47
C GLY A 166 -8.95 -3.21 -14.39
N THR A 167 -10.26 -3.21 -14.16
CA THR A 167 -11.25 -2.44 -14.93
C THR A 167 -11.74 -1.18 -14.21
N PHE A 168 -11.09 -0.82 -13.11
CA PHE A 168 -11.40 0.37 -12.32
C PHE A 168 -10.10 1.07 -11.89
N GLU A 169 -10.09 2.38 -12.01
CA GLU A 169 -9.00 3.24 -11.56
C GLU A 169 -9.42 3.97 -10.27
N GLY A 170 -8.75 3.65 -9.17
CA GLY A 170 -9.15 4.09 -7.82
C GLY A 170 -8.95 5.56 -7.55
N HIS A 171 -7.91 6.18 -8.11
CA HIS A 171 -7.61 7.60 -7.88
C HIS A 171 -8.63 8.52 -8.56
N TYR A 172 -8.97 8.22 -9.82
CA TYR A 172 -10.02 8.93 -10.56
C TYR A 172 -11.42 8.43 -10.24
N ARG A 173 -11.54 7.22 -9.64
CA ARG A 173 -12.80 6.55 -9.33
C ARG A 173 -13.67 6.33 -10.58
N LEU A 174 -13.03 5.89 -11.66
CA LEU A 174 -13.65 5.70 -12.96
C LEU A 174 -13.48 4.27 -13.47
N PRO A 175 -14.43 3.77 -14.30
CA PRO A 175 -14.19 2.60 -15.12
C PRO A 175 -12.91 2.79 -15.95
N TRP A 176 -12.11 1.75 -16.07
CA TRP A 176 -10.80 1.81 -16.71
C TRP A 176 -10.56 0.62 -17.62
N LEU A 177 -9.86 0.82 -18.72
CA LEU A 177 -9.42 -0.30 -19.55
C LEU A 177 -8.12 -0.89 -18.99
N PRO A 178 -7.95 -2.23 -18.98
CA PRO A 178 -6.70 -2.84 -18.58
C PRO A 178 -5.51 -2.24 -19.31
N LEU A 179 -4.50 -1.75 -18.53
CA LEU A 179 -3.31 -1.09 -19.07
C LEU A 179 -3.63 0.04 -20.06
N PHE A 180 -4.66 0.81 -19.80
CA PHE A 180 -5.22 1.83 -20.70
C PHE A 180 -4.11 2.72 -21.28
N PRO A 181 -3.86 2.69 -22.62
CA PRO A 181 -2.76 3.46 -23.17
C PRO A 181 -2.90 4.95 -22.85
N ARG A 182 -1.84 5.57 -22.34
CA ARG A 182 -1.86 6.95 -21.80
C ARG A 182 -2.49 7.99 -22.72
N PRO A 183 -2.25 8.03 -24.05
CA PRO A 183 -2.90 9.02 -24.90
C PRO A 183 -4.43 8.92 -24.87
N PHE A 184 -4.97 7.70 -24.92
CA PHE A 184 -6.42 7.46 -24.89
C PHE A 184 -6.99 7.71 -23.47
N ALA A 185 -6.26 7.32 -22.43
CA ALA A 185 -6.64 7.63 -21.05
C ALA A 185 -6.73 9.14 -20.82
N ARG A 186 -5.78 9.93 -21.35
CA ARG A 186 -5.83 11.40 -21.28
C ARG A 186 -7.05 11.97 -22.03
N ALA A 187 -7.34 11.45 -23.23
CA ALA A 187 -8.51 11.86 -23.99
C ALA A 187 -9.82 11.54 -23.25
N TYR A 188 -9.91 10.34 -22.66
CA TYR A 188 -11.04 9.93 -21.84
C TYR A 188 -11.24 10.83 -20.61
N LEU A 189 -10.18 11.14 -19.86
CA LEU A 189 -10.26 12.04 -18.71
C LEU A 189 -10.68 13.46 -19.11
N ARG A 190 -10.13 14.01 -20.20
CA ARG A 190 -10.54 15.33 -20.73
C ARG A 190 -12.00 15.35 -21.10
N ALA A 191 -12.51 14.32 -21.78
CA ALA A 191 -13.92 14.20 -22.14
C ALA A 191 -14.84 14.17 -20.91
N LEU A 192 -14.34 13.71 -19.74
CA LEU A 192 -15.06 13.71 -18.47
C LEU A 192 -14.78 14.95 -17.60
N GLY A 193 -14.07 15.96 -18.13
CA GLY A 193 -13.72 17.17 -17.37
C GLY A 193 -12.77 16.91 -16.19
N LYS A 194 -11.97 15.82 -16.25
CA LYS A 194 -11.03 15.46 -15.17
C LYS A 194 -9.61 15.96 -15.47
N PRO A 195 -8.84 16.37 -14.44
CA PRO A 195 -7.43 16.67 -14.59
C PRO A 195 -6.67 15.45 -15.16
N THR A 196 -5.64 15.69 -15.98
CA THR A 196 -4.82 14.60 -16.53
C THR A 196 -3.45 14.49 -15.85
N ALA A 197 -3.10 15.45 -14.99
CA ALA A 197 -1.81 15.50 -14.31
C ALA A 197 -1.55 14.26 -13.43
N GLY A 198 -2.59 13.75 -12.76
CA GLY A 198 -2.48 12.55 -11.94
C GLY A 198 -2.01 11.31 -12.71
N LEU A 199 -2.24 11.22 -14.04
CA LEU A 199 -1.68 10.12 -14.83
C LEU A 199 -0.15 10.11 -14.85
N ASP A 200 0.49 11.26 -14.67
CA ASP A 200 1.96 11.36 -14.71
C ASP A 200 2.58 10.92 -13.38
N THR A 201 1.80 10.92 -12.30
CA THR A 201 2.21 10.42 -10.98
C THR A 201 2.01 8.92 -10.80
N ILE A 202 1.37 8.25 -11.76
CA ILE A 202 0.98 6.83 -11.65
C ILE A 202 1.81 6.00 -12.63
N GLN A 203 2.42 4.93 -12.15
CA GLN A 203 2.95 3.86 -12.97
C GLN A 203 1.94 2.71 -13.08
N TYR A 204 1.79 2.14 -14.27
CA TYR A 204 0.95 0.96 -14.46
C TYR A 204 1.65 -0.29 -13.94
N ILE A 205 1.45 -0.53 -12.66
CA ILE A 205 1.97 -1.72 -11.98
C ILE A 205 1.11 -2.93 -12.29
N THR A 206 1.75 -4.07 -12.46
CA THR A 206 1.08 -5.37 -12.55
C THR A 206 1.75 -6.38 -11.63
N LYS A 207 1.00 -7.33 -11.12
CA LYS A 207 1.54 -8.44 -10.30
C LYS A 207 2.69 -9.14 -11.02
N GLY A 208 2.55 -9.39 -12.32
CA GLY A 208 3.60 -10.02 -13.14
C GLY A 208 4.89 -9.20 -13.22
N ARG A 209 4.81 -7.85 -13.27
CA ARG A 209 5.99 -6.96 -13.23
C ARG A 209 6.71 -7.07 -11.89
N VAL A 210 5.98 -6.93 -10.79
CA VAL A 210 6.57 -7.00 -9.43
C VAL A 210 7.25 -8.35 -9.19
N VAL A 211 6.57 -9.47 -9.50
CA VAL A 211 7.13 -10.82 -9.37
C VAL A 211 8.39 -11.02 -10.21
N ARG A 212 8.40 -10.48 -11.45
CA ARG A 212 9.58 -10.56 -12.33
C ARG A 212 10.78 -9.82 -11.75
N ILE A 213 10.58 -8.61 -11.23
CA ILE A 213 11.65 -7.82 -10.59
C ILE A 213 12.21 -8.56 -9.37
N LEU A 214 11.36 -9.04 -8.47
CA LEU A 214 11.77 -9.76 -7.28
C LEU A 214 12.55 -11.05 -7.63
N ARG A 215 12.11 -11.80 -8.63
CA ARG A 215 12.84 -12.98 -9.12
C ARG A 215 14.21 -12.61 -9.71
N ALA A 216 14.28 -11.51 -10.45
CA ALA A 216 15.55 -11.02 -10.99
C ALA A 216 16.51 -10.57 -9.88
N LEU A 217 16.02 -9.93 -8.81
CA LEU A 217 16.83 -9.59 -7.63
C LEU A 217 17.39 -10.86 -6.97
N SER A 218 16.56 -11.88 -6.75
CA SER A 218 16.97 -13.15 -6.18
C SER A 218 18.02 -13.86 -7.04
N SER A 219 17.89 -13.84 -8.38
CA SER A 219 18.85 -14.48 -9.29
C SER A 219 20.20 -13.75 -9.39
N ARG A 220 20.21 -12.41 -9.22
CA ARG A 220 21.43 -11.59 -9.31
C ARG A 220 22.26 -11.52 -8.03
N ARG A 221 21.69 -11.87 -6.87
CA ARG A 221 22.38 -11.83 -5.57
C ARG A 221 22.61 -13.25 -5.05
N PRO A 222 23.85 -13.80 -5.17
CA PRO A 222 24.16 -15.12 -4.61
C PRO A 222 23.82 -15.19 -3.12
N GLY A 223 23.02 -16.18 -2.75
CA GLY A 223 22.58 -16.40 -1.38
C GLY A 223 21.30 -15.66 -0.96
N LEU A 224 20.74 -14.78 -1.78
CA LEU A 224 19.40 -14.23 -1.57
C LEU A 224 18.37 -15.22 -2.14
N ARG A 225 17.43 -15.64 -1.30
CA ARG A 225 16.25 -16.42 -1.73
C ARG A 225 14.99 -15.69 -1.33
N LEU A 226 14.09 -15.50 -2.29
CA LEU A 226 12.80 -14.88 -2.07
C LEU A 226 11.68 -15.89 -2.37
N ARG A 227 10.85 -16.17 -1.36
CA ARG A 227 9.61 -16.93 -1.55
C ARG A 227 8.44 -15.95 -1.65
N ILE A 228 7.81 -15.92 -2.80
CA ILE A 228 6.74 -14.97 -3.11
C ILE A 228 5.41 -15.69 -3.01
N VAL A 229 4.54 -15.19 -2.17
CA VAL A 229 3.18 -15.69 -1.90
C VAL A 229 2.17 -14.68 -2.39
N ASP A 230 1.21 -15.12 -3.21
CA ASP A 230 0.06 -14.35 -3.64
C ASP A 230 -1.06 -14.56 -2.63
N LEU A 231 -1.29 -13.58 -1.77
CA LEU A 231 -2.24 -13.69 -0.66
C LEU A 231 -3.69 -13.82 -1.14
N ASP A 232 -4.06 -13.17 -2.25
CA ASP A 232 -5.41 -13.29 -2.81
C ASP A 232 -5.65 -14.71 -3.33
N ARG A 233 -4.63 -15.29 -3.99
CA ARG A 233 -4.70 -16.68 -4.47
C ARG A 233 -4.75 -17.69 -3.33
N GLU A 234 -3.99 -17.47 -2.26
CA GLU A 234 -4.05 -18.34 -1.07
C GLU A 234 -5.39 -18.24 -0.35
N ALA A 235 -5.94 -17.03 -0.18
CA ALA A 235 -7.24 -16.83 0.42
C ALA A 235 -8.34 -17.53 -0.38
N PHE A 236 -8.26 -17.47 -1.71
CA PHE A 236 -9.15 -18.18 -2.62
C PHE A 236 -9.02 -19.70 -2.49
N ALA A 237 -7.78 -20.24 -2.54
CA ALA A 237 -7.51 -21.67 -2.41
C ALA A 237 -7.95 -22.23 -1.04
N ALA A 238 -7.86 -21.42 0.03
CA ALA A 238 -8.31 -21.78 1.36
C ALA A 238 -9.85 -21.73 1.54
N GLY A 239 -10.61 -21.39 0.48
CA GLY A 239 -12.08 -21.28 0.52
C GLY A 239 -12.59 -20.10 1.36
N ARG A 240 -11.72 -19.17 1.75
CA ARG A 240 -12.10 -17.95 2.48
C ARG A 240 -12.79 -16.95 1.57
N GLU A 241 -12.43 -16.94 0.28
CA GLU A 241 -13.17 -16.26 -0.78
C GLU A 241 -13.97 -17.33 -1.56
N ARG A 242 -15.21 -17.51 -1.20
CA ARG A 242 -16.10 -18.41 -1.95
C ARG A 242 -16.40 -17.79 -3.31
N LEU A 243 -15.96 -18.43 -4.39
CA LEU A 243 -16.67 -18.28 -5.65
C LEU A 243 -18.15 -18.62 -5.41
N PRO A 244 -19.06 -17.78 -5.91
CA PRO A 244 -20.48 -18.06 -5.73
C PRO A 244 -20.84 -19.38 -6.45
N GLY A 245 -21.00 -20.47 -5.70
CA GLY A 245 -21.33 -21.80 -6.22
C GLY A 245 -22.74 -21.95 -6.73
N GLU A 246 -23.59 -20.92 -6.63
CA GLU A 246 -24.95 -20.93 -7.18
C GLU A 246 -25.16 -19.66 -8.01
N PHE A 247 -25.60 -19.86 -9.25
CA PHE A 247 -25.94 -18.78 -10.17
C PHE A 247 -27.24 -18.13 -9.72
N SER A 248 -27.19 -17.00 -9.02
CA SER A 248 -28.36 -16.16 -8.76
C SER A 248 -28.24 -14.85 -9.53
N TRP A 249 -29.37 -14.34 -10.01
CA TRP A 249 -29.44 -13.05 -10.71
C TRP A 249 -28.86 -11.89 -9.89
N TRP A 250 -28.91 -11.98 -8.57
CA TRP A 250 -28.27 -11.03 -7.65
C TRP A 250 -26.75 -11.12 -7.68
N LYS A 251 -26.19 -12.33 -7.81
CA LYS A 251 -24.74 -12.57 -7.95
C LYS A 251 -24.22 -12.12 -9.32
N ALA A 252 -24.99 -12.35 -10.38
CA ALA A 252 -24.68 -11.81 -11.71
C ALA A 252 -24.65 -10.27 -11.71
N LYS A 253 -25.59 -9.63 -11.02
CA LYS A 253 -25.65 -8.18 -10.83
C LYS A 253 -24.50 -7.65 -9.98
N ARG A 254 -24.08 -8.39 -8.94
CA ARG A 254 -22.90 -8.09 -8.12
C ARG A 254 -21.60 -8.31 -8.90
N TYR A 255 -21.52 -9.40 -9.66
CA TYR A 255 -20.40 -9.69 -10.56
C TYR A 255 -20.26 -8.64 -11.67
N ALA A 256 -21.35 -8.26 -12.31
CA ALA A 256 -21.36 -7.18 -13.30
C ALA A 256 -20.99 -5.81 -12.68
N ARG A 257 -21.40 -5.54 -11.42
CA ARG A 257 -20.95 -4.37 -10.68
C ARG A 257 -19.48 -4.47 -10.25
N GLY A 258 -19.01 -5.67 -9.93
CA GLY A 258 -17.62 -5.98 -9.59
C GLY A 258 -16.69 -5.81 -10.78
N LEU A 259 -17.08 -6.29 -11.97
CA LEU A 259 -16.31 -6.08 -13.21
C LEU A 259 -15.97 -4.60 -13.50
N PHE A 260 -16.80 -3.67 -12.98
CA PHE A 260 -16.63 -2.23 -13.21
C PHE A 260 -16.25 -1.44 -11.94
N ARG A 261 -16.06 -2.08 -10.78
CA ARG A 261 -15.83 -1.40 -9.50
C ARG A 261 -14.80 -2.05 -8.58
N GLU A 262 -14.31 -3.25 -8.87
CA GLU A 262 -13.29 -3.88 -8.04
C GLU A 262 -11.90 -3.55 -8.58
N GLU A 263 -11.11 -2.88 -7.76
CA GLU A 263 -9.67 -2.78 -7.98
C GLU A 263 -9.09 -4.19 -7.88
N THR A 264 -8.47 -4.67 -8.96
CA THR A 264 -7.57 -5.81 -8.84
C THR A 264 -6.32 -5.35 -8.14
N SER A 265 -5.85 -6.08 -7.13
CA SER A 265 -4.67 -5.72 -6.36
C SER A 265 -3.48 -6.63 -6.64
N VAL A 266 -2.30 -6.05 -6.58
CA VAL A 266 -1.06 -6.76 -6.25
C VAL A 266 -1.09 -6.90 -4.73
N ASN A 267 -1.24 -8.13 -4.22
CA ASN A 267 -1.28 -8.41 -2.79
C ASN A 267 -0.34 -9.60 -2.53
N LEU A 268 0.91 -9.26 -2.19
CA LEU A 268 2.00 -10.23 -2.10
C LEU A 268 2.64 -10.19 -0.72
N PHE A 269 2.95 -11.38 -0.20
CA PHE A 269 3.89 -11.53 0.91
C PHE A 269 5.18 -12.16 0.39
N VAL A 270 6.32 -11.49 0.61
CA VAL A 270 7.63 -11.93 0.12
C VAL A 270 8.50 -12.24 1.31
N TYR A 271 8.82 -13.51 1.52
CA TYR A 271 9.74 -13.93 2.56
C TYR A 271 11.19 -13.81 2.06
N VAL A 272 12.05 -13.22 2.88
CA VAL A 272 13.49 -13.17 2.67
C VAL A 272 14.09 -14.37 3.41
N GLU A 273 14.39 -15.43 2.70
CA GLU A 273 14.84 -16.69 3.32
C GLU A 273 16.31 -16.64 3.75
N ALA A 274 16.61 -17.16 4.94
CA ALA A 274 17.97 -17.31 5.43
C ALA A 274 18.76 -18.34 4.60
N LYS A 275 20.07 -18.11 4.43
CA LYS A 275 20.96 -19.11 3.84
C LYS A 275 20.87 -20.43 4.62
N GLY A 276 20.43 -21.50 3.99
CA GLY A 276 20.45 -22.86 4.58
C GLY A 276 19.12 -23.40 5.10
N THR A 277 18.05 -22.64 5.14
CA THR A 277 16.72 -23.19 5.43
C THR A 277 16.18 -23.90 4.18
N LYS A 278 16.21 -25.24 4.18
CA LYS A 278 15.40 -26.02 3.23
C LYS A 278 13.94 -25.69 3.54
N GLY A 279 13.23 -25.13 2.57
CA GLY A 279 11.82 -24.76 2.73
C GLY A 279 11.06 -25.93 3.38
N ARG A 280 10.32 -25.63 4.45
CA ARG A 280 9.28 -26.57 4.88
C ARG A 280 8.20 -26.58 3.81
N PRO A 281 7.71 -27.78 3.44
CA PRO A 281 6.67 -27.96 2.43
C PRO A 281 5.36 -27.26 2.83
#